data_771a86c0425de3837dcc028d30c00a80
#
_entry.id   771a86c0425de3837dcc028d30c00a80
#
_cell.length_a   1.000
_cell.length_b   1.000
_cell.length_c   1.000
_cell.angle_alpha   90.00
_cell.angle_beta   90.00
_cell.angle_gamma   90.00
#
_symmetry.space_group_name_H-M   'P 1'
#
loop_
_entity.id
_entity.type
_entity.pdbx_description
1 polymer ?
#
loop_
_entity_poly.entity_id
_entity_poly.type
_entity_poly.pdbx_seq_one_letter_code
_entity_poly.pdbx_strand_id
1 'polypeptide(L)'
;MIYLKTDEEVELMRQSNDLLGRTLAEVAKVIRPGVTTAQLDKVAYEFICDHGGIPSCLGYEGYPATLCTSVNEQVVHGIPSDKVILKDGDIVSVDTVVKLGGFCADSAYTFPVGEVAPEVLQLMRTTKQALYLGIEQAVTGRRLGDIGATIQQHCEKAGYSVVREFVGHGIGRDMHEEPEVCNYGRRGNGIVLKSGMTLAIEPMICLGRRNVIIENDGWTARTADRKPAAHYEHSVCVRNGKADILSTFDYIQQVLGDRFI
;
A
#
# COMPACT_ATOMS: atom_id res chain seq x y z
N MET A 1 -17.12 0.36 -14.51
CA MET A 1 -16.58 0.65 -15.90
C MET A 1 -15.13 1.07 -15.76
N ILE A 2 -14.22 0.53 -16.58
CA ILE A 2 -12.79 0.89 -16.52
C ILE A 2 -12.56 2.15 -17.34
N TYR A 3 -11.99 3.19 -16.72
CA TYR A 3 -11.62 4.44 -17.38
C TYR A 3 -10.15 4.42 -17.76
N LEU A 4 -9.84 4.74 -19.01
CA LEU A 4 -8.48 4.94 -19.48
C LEU A 4 -8.12 6.42 -19.30
N LYS A 5 -7.08 6.71 -18.53
CA LYS A 5 -6.61 8.06 -18.25
C LYS A 5 -5.81 8.59 -19.45
N THR A 6 -6.01 9.85 -19.78
CA THR A 6 -5.15 10.57 -20.76
C THR A 6 -3.79 10.85 -20.12
N ASP A 7 -2.82 11.27 -20.94
CA ASP A 7 -1.48 11.61 -20.42
C ASP A 7 -1.53 12.83 -19.49
N GLU A 8 -2.41 13.79 -19.75
CA GLU A 8 -2.65 14.95 -18.90
C GLU A 8 -3.26 14.54 -17.55
N GLU A 9 -4.21 13.59 -17.53
CA GLU A 9 -4.80 13.06 -16.31
C GLU A 9 -3.77 12.28 -15.49
N VAL A 10 -2.91 11.50 -16.15
CA VAL A 10 -1.82 10.79 -15.49
C VAL A 10 -0.82 11.75 -14.84
N GLU A 11 -0.55 12.90 -15.47
CA GLU A 11 0.32 13.92 -14.88
C GLU A 11 -0.31 14.60 -13.65
N LEU A 12 -1.63 14.81 -13.64
CA LEU A 12 -2.33 15.26 -12.43
C LEU A 12 -2.28 14.20 -11.32
N MET A 13 -2.41 12.91 -11.66
CA MET A 13 -2.21 11.82 -10.70
C MET A 13 -0.79 11.79 -10.14
N ARG A 14 0.21 12.10 -10.96
CA ARG A 14 1.62 12.18 -10.52
C ARG A 14 1.81 13.26 -9.45
N GLN A 15 1.16 14.42 -9.58
CA GLN A 15 1.21 15.48 -8.57
C GLN A 15 0.60 15.03 -7.23
N SER A 16 -0.52 14.30 -7.27
CA SER A 16 -1.11 13.70 -6.07
C SER A 16 -0.19 12.68 -5.42
N ASN A 17 0.46 11.84 -6.25
CA ASN A 17 1.41 10.82 -5.80
C ASN A 17 2.72 11.41 -5.24
N ASP A 18 3.17 12.57 -5.76
CA ASP A 18 4.31 13.31 -5.19
C ASP A 18 3.98 13.79 -3.77
N LEU A 19 2.81 14.42 -3.59
CA LEU A 19 2.35 14.84 -2.27
C LEU A 19 2.22 13.64 -1.32
N LEU A 20 1.67 12.53 -1.79
CA LEU A 20 1.56 11.30 -1.01
C LEU A 20 2.92 10.76 -0.58
N GLY A 21 3.88 10.65 -1.50
CA GLY A 21 5.24 10.17 -1.19
C GLY A 21 5.94 11.05 -0.16
N ARG A 22 5.79 12.37 -0.26
CA ARG A 22 6.29 13.34 0.72
C ARG A 22 5.59 13.18 2.07
N THR A 23 4.27 12.92 2.09
CA THR A 23 3.50 12.67 3.31
C THR A 23 4.03 11.44 4.05
N LEU A 24 4.23 10.32 3.33
CA LEU A 24 4.81 9.11 3.93
C LEU A 24 6.23 9.34 4.47
N ALA A 25 7.01 10.21 3.83
CA ALA A 25 8.34 10.59 4.32
C ALA A 25 8.27 11.43 5.61
N GLU A 26 7.30 12.34 5.75
CA GLU A 26 7.09 13.07 7.00
C GLU A 26 6.70 12.12 8.16
N VAL A 27 5.82 11.16 7.86
CA VAL A 27 5.48 10.09 8.83
C VAL A 27 6.72 9.28 9.20
N ALA A 28 7.55 8.91 8.21
CA ALA A 28 8.79 8.15 8.44
C ALA A 28 9.76 8.84 9.42
N LYS A 29 9.82 10.18 9.43
CA LYS A 29 10.69 10.97 10.33
C LYS A 29 10.33 10.79 11.81
N VAL A 30 9.08 10.49 12.11
CA VAL A 30 8.57 10.39 13.49
C VAL A 30 8.43 8.96 13.98
N ILE A 31 8.48 7.96 13.09
CA ILE A 31 8.40 6.54 13.47
C ILE A 31 9.61 6.13 14.31
N ARG A 32 9.35 5.82 15.59
CA ARG A 32 10.31 5.28 16.56
C ARG A 32 9.57 4.64 17.73
N PRO A 33 10.24 3.82 18.57
CA PRO A 33 9.66 3.35 19.81
C PRO A 33 9.13 4.50 20.68
N GLY A 34 7.96 4.31 21.29
CA GLY A 34 7.30 5.28 22.16
C GLY A 34 6.33 6.24 21.45
N VAL A 35 6.30 6.28 20.12
CA VAL A 35 5.32 7.08 19.36
C VAL A 35 4.00 6.33 19.26
N THR A 36 2.87 7.04 19.37
CA THR A 36 1.54 6.45 19.15
C THR A 36 1.16 6.50 17.67
N THR A 37 0.31 5.58 17.23
CA THR A 37 -0.20 5.61 15.85
C THR A 37 -1.07 6.83 15.57
N ALA A 38 -1.76 7.39 16.58
CA ALA A 38 -2.48 8.66 16.46
C ALA A 38 -1.55 9.86 16.17
N GLN A 39 -0.30 9.84 16.69
CA GLN A 39 0.69 10.87 16.36
C GLN A 39 1.13 10.79 14.90
N LEU A 40 1.23 9.58 14.33
CA LEU A 40 1.52 9.40 12.90
C LEU A 40 0.39 9.98 12.04
N ASP A 41 -0.85 9.68 12.40
CA ASP A 41 -2.05 10.16 11.71
C ASP A 41 -2.10 11.69 11.68
N LYS A 42 -1.85 12.32 12.85
CA LYS A 42 -1.82 13.78 12.96
C LYS A 42 -0.80 14.41 12.02
N VAL A 43 0.42 13.85 11.95
CA VAL A 43 1.48 14.35 11.05
C VAL A 43 1.04 14.27 9.60
N ALA A 44 0.44 13.16 9.18
CA ALA A 44 -0.05 13.00 7.82
C ALA A 44 -1.18 13.97 7.50
N TYR A 45 -2.17 14.10 8.39
CA TYR A 45 -3.30 15.01 8.23
C TYR A 45 -2.84 16.46 8.03
N GLU A 46 -2.00 16.96 8.96
CA GLU A 46 -1.47 18.32 8.90
C GLU A 46 -0.70 18.55 7.61
N PHE A 47 0.22 17.64 7.26
CA PHE A 47 1.03 17.80 6.06
C PHE A 47 0.20 17.79 4.77
N ILE A 48 -0.76 16.89 4.63
CA ILE A 48 -1.64 16.83 3.45
C ILE A 48 -2.44 18.13 3.33
N CYS A 49 -3.06 18.60 4.41
CA CYS A 49 -3.89 19.81 4.41
C CYS A 49 -3.07 21.07 4.13
N ASP A 50 -1.88 21.21 4.73
CA ASP A 50 -0.97 22.35 4.52
C ASP A 50 -0.48 22.47 3.08
N HIS A 51 -0.50 21.36 2.33
CA HIS A 51 -0.12 21.33 0.91
C HIS A 51 -1.32 21.30 -0.06
N GLY A 52 -2.53 21.61 0.44
CA GLY A 52 -3.75 21.73 -0.37
C GLY A 52 -4.33 20.40 -0.84
N GLY A 53 -3.85 19.27 -0.30
CA GLY A 53 -4.41 17.95 -0.52
C GLY A 53 -5.62 17.66 0.38
N ILE A 54 -6.36 16.62 0.04
CA ILE A 54 -7.48 16.10 0.83
C ILE A 54 -7.09 14.71 1.33
N PRO A 55 -7.09 14.45 2.65
CA PRO A 55 -6.88 13.11 3.21
C PRO A 55 -8.12 12.25 2.96
N SER A 56 -8.08 11.44 1.90
CA SER A 56 -9.30 10.82 1.35
C SER A 56 -9.76 9.56 2.09
N CYS A 57 -8.92 8.97 2.94
CA CYS A 57 -9.35 7.90 3.83
C CYS A 57 -10.31 8.42 4.92
N LEU A 58 -10.08 9.66 5.40
CA LEU A 58 -10.89 10.26 6.46
C LEU A 58 -12.33 10.47 6.01
N GLY A 59 -13.26 9.75 6.65
CA GLY A 59 -14.69 9.77 6.33
C GLY A 59 -15.12 8.84 5.21
N TYR A 60 -14.18 8.19 4.51
CA TYR A 60 -14.52 7.21 3.47
C TYR A 60 -15.25 6.01 4.09
N GLU A 61 -16.50 5.78 3.66
CA GLU A 61 -17.40 4.75 4.23
C GLU A 61 -17.49 4.77 5.77
N GLY A 62 -17.17 5.92 6.40
CA GLY A 62 -17.16 6.09 7.85
C GLY A 62 -15.82 5.78 8.53
N TYR A 63 -14.73 5.55 7.76
CA TYR A 63 -13.40 5.39 8.35
C TYR A 63 -12.96 6.66 9.10
N PRO A 64 -12.45 6.55 10.35
CA PRO A 64 -12.32 7.72 11.22
C PRO A 64 -10.99 8.49 11.12
N ALA A 65 -10.05 8.10 10.28
CA ALA A 65 -8.69 8.60 10.28
C ALA A 65 -8.13 8.90 8.88
N THR A 66 -6.99 9.60 8.83
CA THR A 66 -6.25 9.92 7.61
C THR A 66 -5.40 8.75 7.14
N LEU A 67 -4.79 8.05 8.09
CA LEU A 67 -3.95 6.88 7.83
C LEU A 67 -4.66 5.58 8.22
N CYS A 68 -4.33 4.50 7.54
CA CYS A 68 -4.38 3.16 8.10
C CYS A 68 -3.01 2.85 8.71
N THR A 69 -2.98 2.49 10.00
CA THR A 69 -1.72 2.15 10.71
C THR A 69 -1.82 0.73 11.27
N SER A 70 -1.34 -0.23 10.49
CA SER A 70 -1.47 -1.66 10.79
C SER A 70 -0.17 -2.18 11.40
N VAL A 71 -0.21 -2.52 12.70
CA VAL A 71 0.97 -2.93 13.48
C VAL A 71 1.06 -4.45 13.56
N ASN A 72 2.24 -5.00 13.26
CA ASN A 72 2.58 -6.43 13.37
C ASN A 72 1.60 -7.36 12.65
N GLU A 73 0.72 -8.03 13.41
CA GLU A 73 -0.29 -8.96 12.87
C GLU A 73 -1.48 -8.28 12.18
N GLN A 74 -1.60 -6.96 12.31
CA GLN A 74 -2.59 -6.21 11.54
C GLN A 74 -2.15 -6.13 10.07
N VAL A 75 -3.04 -6.51 9.18
CA VAL A 75 -2.77 -6.59 7.74
C VAL A 75 -3.02 -5.24 7.09
N VAL A 76 -4.25 -4.72 7.22
CA VAL A 76 -4.72 -3.43 6.68
C VAL A 76 -5.78 -2.81 7.60
N HIS A 77 -6.09 -1.55 7.33
CA HIS A 77 -7.16 -0.76 7.96
C HIS A 77 -7.03 -0.60 9.48
N GLY A 78 -5.83 -0.73 10.04
CA GLY A 78 -5.60 -0.46 11.46
C GLY A 78 -5.91 1.00 11.79
N ILE A 79 -6.86 1.23 12.72
CA ILE A 79 -7.28 2.58 13.11
C ILE A 79 -6.21 3.21 14.01
N PRO A 80 -5.66 4.38 13.65
CA PRO A 80 -4.75 5.13 14.51
C PRO A 80 -5.32 5.41 15.91
N SER A 81 -4.51 5.23 16.96
CA SER A 81 -4.94 5.34 18.33
C SER A 81 -3.83 5.83 19.26
N ASP A 82 -4.18 6.65 20.25
CA ASP A 82 -3.28 7.04 21.34
C ASP A 82 -2.92 5.86 22.28
N LYS A 83 -3.69 4.77 22.19
CA LYS A 83 -3.46 3.56 23.00
C LYS A 83 -2.47 2.60 22.33
N VAL A 84 -2.23 2.72 21.03
CA VAL A 84 -1.30 1.89 20.28
C VAL A 84 0.04 2.61 20.22
N ILE A 85 0.96 2.21 21.09
CA ILE A 85 2.32 2.75 21.20
C ILE A 85 3.28 1.80 20.51
N LEU A 86 4.02 2.30 19.51
CA LEU A 86 5.04 1.55 18.79
C LEU A 86 6.19 1.15 19.73
N LYS A 87 6.65 -0.07 19.60
CA LYS A 87 7.74 -0.65 20.41
C LYS A 87 8.92 -1.03 19.53
N ASP A 88 10.06 -1.16 20.16
CA ASP A 88 11.25 -1.74 19.51
C ASP A 88 10.95 -3.16 19.04
N GLY A 89 11.27 -3.46 17.79
CA GLY A 89 10.95 -4.73 17.14
C GLY A 89 9.63 -4.79 16.39
N ASP A 90 8.74 -3.79 16.53
CA ASP A 90 7.50 -3.73 15.75
C ASP A 90 7.76 -3.42 14.28
N ILE A 91 6.80 -3.78 13.44
CA ILE A 91 6.63 -3.22 12.10
C ILE A 91 5.28 -2.51 12.03
N VAL A 92 5.18 -1.44 11.26
CA VAL A 92 3.92 -0.73 11.03
C VAL A 92 3.74 -0.45 9.54
N SER A 93 2.67 -1.01 8.96
CA SER A 93 2.22 -0.64 7.62
C SER A 93 1.44 0.65 7.72
N VAL A 94 1.91 1.68 7.03
CA VAL A 94 1.24 2.97 6.90
C VAL A 94 0.74 3.09 5.49
N ASP A 95 -0.56 3.30 5.36
CA ASP A 95 -1.29 3.35 4.11
C ASP A 95 -2.21 4.58 4.13
N THR A 96 -2.30 5.30 3.00
CA THR A 96 -3.14 6.49 2.90
C THR A 96 -3.43 6.88 1.47
N VAL A 97 -4.59 7.51 1.28
CA VAL A 97 -5.00 8.11 0.02
C VAL A 97 -5.01 9.63 0.12
N VAL A 98 -4.33 10.26 -0.83
CA VAL A 98 -4.32 11.72 -0.99
C VAL A 98 -5.04 12.11 -2.27
N LYS A 99 -5.97 13.06 -2.20
CA LYS A 99 -6.59 13.65 -3.39
C LYS A 99 -6.10 15.07 -3.60
N LEU A 100 -5.55 15.33 -4.78
CA LEU A 100 -5.07 16.64 -5.20
C LEU A 100 -5.46 16.86 -6.67
N GLY A 101 -5.89 18.07 -7.04
CA GLY A 101 -6.27 18.37 -8.43
C GLY A 101 -7.40 17.50 -8.99
N GLY A 102 -8.23 16.91 -8.12
CA GLY A 102 -9.35 16.06 -8.51
C GLY A 102 -9.01 14.58 -8.73
N PHE A 103 -7.76 14.16 -8.51
CA PHE A 103 -7.31 12.78 -8.63
C PHE A 103 -6.77 12.22 -7.32
N CYS A 104 -7.03 10.94 -7.08
CA CYS A 104 -6.53 10.18 -5.94
C CYS A 104 -5.15 9.59 -6.26
N ALA A 105 -4.32 9.53 -5.23
CA ALA A 105 -3.08 8.78 -5.16
C ALA A 105 -3.17 7.83 -3.96
N ASP A 106 -2.71 6.61 -4.11
CA ASP A 106 -2.72 5.57 -3.10
C ASP A 106 -1.35 4.92 -2.99
N SER A 107 -0.87 4.72 -1.76
CA SER A 107 0.39 4.03 -1.51
C SER A 107 0.53 3.60 -0.06
N ALA A 108 1.13 2.44 0.15
CA ALA A 108 1.45 1.90 1.45
C ALA A 108 2.92 1.50 1.56
N TYR A 109 3.48 1.68 2.75
CA TYR A 109 4.82 1.23 3.09
C TYR A 109 4.86 0.65 4.50
N THR A 110 5.50 -0.51 4.66
CA THR A 110 5.75 -1.11 5.98
C THR A 110 7.09 -0.63 6.53
N PHE A 111 7.05 0.03 7.67
CA PHE A 111 8.21 0.61 8.34
C PHE A 111 8.72 -0.29 9.47
N PRO A 112 10.04 -0.50 9.60
CA PRO A 112 10.61 -1.11 10.78
C PRO A 112 10.67 -0.10 11.93
N VAL A 113 10.39 -0.55 13.15
CA VAL A 113 10.47 0.26 14.38
C VAL A 113 11.60 -0.28 15.26
N GLY A 114 12.73 0.46 15.31
CA GLY A 114 13.91 0.00 16.02
C GLY A 114 14.55 -1.25 15.39
N GLU A 115 14.93 -2.23 16.20
CA GLU A 115 15.57 -3.48 15.77
C GLU A 115 14.55 -4.59 15.57
N VAL A 116 14.21 -4.86 14.32
CA VAL A 116 13.21 -5.87 13.91
C VAL A 116 13.87 -7.23 13.69
N ALA A 117 13.21 -8.30 14.09
CA ALA A 117 13.68 -9.67 13.92
C ALA A 117 14.00 -9.99 12.44
N PRO A 118 15.10 -10.73 12.15
CA PRO A 118 15.55 -10.99 10.77
C PRO A 118 14.49 -11.65 9.89
N GLU A 119 13.66 -12.55 10.45
CA GLU A 119 12.58 -13.23 9.73
C GLU A 119 11.48 -12.26 9.30
N VAL A 120 11.19 -11.23 10.11
CA VAL A 120 10.20 -10.19 9.81
C VAL A 120 10.76 -9.22 8.77
N LEU A 121 12.04 -8.84 8.88
CA LEU A 121 12.73 -8.05 7.84
C LEU A 121 12.73 -8.79 6.49
N GLN A 122 12.89 -10.12 6.50
CA GLN A 122 12.83 -10.91 5.27
C GLN A 122 11.42 -10.93 4.68
N LEU A 123 10.36 -11.02 5.50
CA LEU A 123 8.98 -10.85 5.06
C LEU A 123 8.80 -9.49 4.35
N MET A 124 9.23 -8.41 4.98
CA MET A 124 9.12 -7.04 4.43
C MET A 124 9.83 -6.94 3.07
N ARG A 125 11.07 -7.42 2.95
CA ARG A 125 11.82 -7.43 1.68
C ARG A 125 11.12 -8.24 0.60
N THR A 126 10.62 -9.43 0.95
CA THR A 126 9.93 -10.31 0.00
C THR A 126 8.62 -9.67 -0.49
N THR A 127 7.87 -9.02 0.41
CA THR A 127 6.63 -8.33 0.06
C THR A 127 6.89 -7.16 -0.88
N LYS A 128 7.88 -6.32 -0.55
CA LYS A 128 8.27 -5.20 -1.42
C LYS A 128 8.77 -5.70 -2.79
N GLN A 129 9.57 -6.75 -2.82
CA GLN A 129 10.05 -7.34 -4.08
C GLN A 129 8.87 -7.92 -4.90
N ALA A 130 7.88 -8.54 -4.25
CA ALA A 130 6.68 -9.04 -4.90
C ALA A 130 5.88 -7.91 -5.57
N LEU A 131 5.78 -6.74 -4.93
CA LEU A 131 5.17 -5.55 -5.50
C LEU A 131 5.82 -5.19 -6.84
N TYR A 132 7.14 -5.02 -6.88
CA TYR A 132 7.83 -4.64 -8.11
C TYR A 132 7.73 -5.71 -9.20
N LEU A 133 7.83 -6.99 -8.84
CA LEU A 133 7.62 -8.10 -9.79
C LEU A 133 6.20 -8.12 -10.36
N GLY A 134 5.20 -7.78 -9.54
CA GLY A 134 3.81 -7.59 -9.98
C GLY A 134 3.68 -6.41 -10.94
N ILE A 135 4.29 -5.27 -10.63
CA ILE A 135 4.30 -4.06 -11.47
C ILE A 135 4.92 -4.33 -12.85
N GLU A 136 5.97 -5.15 -12.94
CA GLU A 136 6.56 -5.56 -14.23
C GLU A 136 5.56 -6.28 -15.15
N GLN A 137 4.47 -6.82 -14.59
CA GLN A 137 3.40 -7.45 -15.35
C GLN A 137 2.32 -6.44 -15.82
N ALA A 138 2.29 -5.22 -15.26
CA ALA A 138 1.28 -4.21 -15.54
C ALA A 138 1.57 -3.47 -16.87
N VAL A 139 1.70 -4.22 -17.95
CA VAL A 139 1.99 -3.69 -19.30
C VAL A 139 0.90 -4.05 -20.29
N THR A 140 0.74 -3.19 -21.30
CA THR A 140 -0.26 -3.37 -22.36
C THR A 140 -0.17 -4.75 -23.01
N GLY A 141 -1.32 -5.42 -23.16
CA GLY A 141 -1.44 -6.73 -23.79
C GLY A 141 -1.30 -7.91 -22.84
N ARG A 142 -0.74 -7.73 -21.65
CA ARG A 142 -0.81 -8.73 -20.57
C ARG A 142 -2.19 -8.77 -19.96
N ARG A 143 -2.41 -9.72 -19.07
CA ARG A 143 -3.69 -9.87 -18.37
C ARG A 143 -3.55 -9.61 -16.89
N LEU A 144 -4.64 -9.17 -16.29
CA LEU A 144 -4.67 -8.80 -14.87
C LEU A 144 -4.19 -9.94 -13.94
N GLY A 145 -4.53 -11.19 -14.27
CA GLY A 145 -4.07 -12.37 -13.54
C GLY A 145 -2.58 -12.64 -13.62
N ASP A 146 -1.85 -12.01 -14.56
CA ASP A 146 -0.39 -12.12 -14.64
C ASP A 146 0.28 -11.39 -13.45
N ILE A 147 -0.31 -10.27 -13.00
CA ILE A 147 0.13 -9.51 -11.83
C ILE A 147 0.01 -10.40 -10.58
N GLY A 148 -1.21 -10.85 -10.26
CA GLY A 148 -1.46 -11.64 -9.05
C GLY A 148 -0.73 -12.97 -9.04
N ALA A 149 -0.66 -13.68 -10.18
CA ALA A 149 0.09 -14.92 -10.28
C ALA A 149 1.58 -14.74 -9.99
N THR A 150 2.16 -13.62 -10.42
CA THR A 150 3.59 -13.31 -10.18
C THR A 150 3.85 -13.02 -8.71
N ILE A 151 3.01 -12.17 -8.08
CA ILE A 151 3.07 -11.86 -6.65
C ILE A 151 2.94 -13.15 -5.83
N GLN A 152 1.90 -13.93 -6.09
CA GLN A 152 1.62 -15.17 -5.37
C GLN A 152 2.80 -16.16 -5.49
N GLN A 153 3.27 -16.43 -6.70
CA GLN A 153 4.36 -17.38 -6.93
C GLN A 153 5.65 -16.97 -6.19
N HIS A 154 5.97 -15.67 -6.18
CA HIS A 154 7.15 -15.16 -5.50
C HIS A 154 7.05 -15.36 -3.98
N CYS A 155 5.95 -14.96 -3.37
CA CYS A 155 5.74 -15.02 -1.93
C CYS A 155 5.61 -16.47 -1.43
N GLU A 156 4.82 -17.32 -2.11
CA GLU A 156 4.62 -18.73 -1.70
C GLU A 156 5.91 -19.55 -1.85
N LYS A 157 6.77 -19.24 -2.86
CA LYS A 157 8.10 -19.85 -2.99
C LYS A 157 9.01 -19.51 -1.82
N ALA A 158 8.85 -18.34 -1.22
CA ALA A 158 9.59 -17.92 -0.02
C ALA A 158 8.98 -18.46 1.28
N GLY A 159 7.86 -19.20 1.21
CA GLY A 159 7.18 -19.81 2.37
C GLY A 159 6.14 -18.91 3.04
N TYR A 160 5.78 -17.78 2.40
CA TYR A 160 4.79 -16.83 2.90
C TYR A 160 3.41 -17.06 2.29
N SER A 161 2.38 -16.47 2.90
CA SER A 161 1.00 -16.60 2.44
C SER A 161 0.44 -15.27 1.94
N VAL A 162 -0.32 -15.31 0.84
CA VAL A 162 -0.95 -14.13 0.24
C VAL A 162 -2.38 -13.98 0.75
N VAL A 163 -2.73 -12.82 1.28
CA VAL A 163 -4.10 -12.47 1.68
C VAL A 163 -5.00 -12.45 0.44
N ARG A 164 -6.26 -12.90 0.60
CA ARG A 164 -7.21 -13.01 -0.51
C ARG A 164 -8.49 -12.21 -0.32
N GLU A 165 -8.75 -11.79 0.90
CA GLU A 165 -9.94 -11.04 1.31
C GLU A 165 -9.85 -9.57 0.96
N PHE A 166 -8.64 -9.07 0.72
CA PHE A 166 -8.33 -7.72 0.27
C PHE A 166 -7.52 -7.78 -1.01
N VAL A 167 -7.76 -6.84 -1.88
CA VAL A 167 -7.19 -6.80 -3.23
C VAL A 167 -6.92 -5.35 -3.64
N GLY A 168 -6.01 -5.14 -4.55
CA GLY A 168 -5.81 -3.86 -5.20
C GLY A 168 -6.96 -3.49 -6.13
N HIS A 169 -6.90 -2.32 -6.70
CA HIS A 169 -8.02 -1.76 -7.43
C HIS A 169 -7.57 -0.80 -8.55
N GLY A 170 -8.50 -0.43 -9.41
CA GLY A 170 -8.34 0.75 -10.26
C GLY A 170 -8.37 2.01 -9.40
N ILE A 171 -7.69 3.07 -9.85
CA ILE A 171 -7.62 4.34 -9.12
C ILE A 171 -7.68 5.52 -10.10
N GLY A 172 -8.24 6.64 -9.67
CA GLY A 172 -8.33 7.82 -10.52
C GLY A 172 -9.02 8.99 -9.83
N ARG A 173 -10.19 9.37 -10.31
CA ARG A 173 -11.01 10.42 -9.67
C ARG A 173 -11.62 9.93 -8.35
N ASP A 174 -11.92 8.64 -8.30
CA ASP A 174 -12.33 7.95 -7.09
C ASP A 174 -11.19 7.12 -6.54
N MET A 175 -11.18 6.90 -5.22
CA MET A 175 -10.20 6.08 -4.52
C MET A 175 -10.22 4.66 -5.08
N HIS A 176 -11.39 4.06 -5.15
CA HIS A 176 -11.60 2.72 -5.68
C HIS A 176 -12.36 2.81 -7.02
N GLU A 177 -11.68 2.42 -8.09
CA GLU A 177 -12.26 2.24 -9.43
C GLU A 177 -12.11 0.77 -9.87
N GLU A 178 -12.84 0.37 -10.89
CA GLU A 178 -12.59 -0.89 -11.58
C GLU A 178 -11.23 -0.88 -12.31
N PRO A 179 -10.54 -2.03 -12.38
CA PRO A 179 -10.91 -3.36 -11.91
C PRO A 179 -10.34 -3.68 -10.51
N GLU A 180 -10.85 -4.73 -9.86
CA GLU A 180 -10.13 -5.38 -8.75
C GLU A 180 -8.80 -5.98 -9.24
N VAL A 181 -7.72 -5.78 -8.46
CA VAL A 181 -6.36 -6.24 -8.76
C VAL A 181 -5.92 -7.26 -7.70
N CYS A 182 -6.28 -8.53 -7.91
CA CYS A 182 -5.93 -9.58 -6.96
C CYS A 182 -4.41 -9.81 -6.88
N ASN A 183 -3.91 -10.04 -5.66
CA ASN A 183 -2.51 -10.42 -5.40
C ASN A 183 -2.24 -11.93 -5.59
N TYR A 184 -3.18 -12.65 -6.18
CA TYR A 184 -3.15 -14.08 -6.48
C TYR A 184 -3.89 -14.35 -7.79
N GLY A 185 -3.72 -15.54 -8.35
CA GLY A 185 -4.45 -15.92 -9.56
C GLY A 185 -3.71 -16.86 -10.48
N ARG A 186 -4.10 -16.82 -11.75
CA ARG A 186 -3.48 -17.64 -12.82
C ARG A 186 -3.01 -16.76 -13.96
N ARG A 187 -1.81 -17.03 -14.46
CA ARG A 187 -1.28 -16.38 -15.68
C ARG A 187 -2.26 -16.56 -16.84
N GLY A 188 -2.39 -15.50 -17.62
CA GLY A 188 -3.26 -15.46 -18.79
C GLY A 188 -4.75 -15.31 -18.50
N ASN A 189 -5.17 -15.17 -17.24
CA ASN A 189 -6.57 -14.94 -16.84
C ASN A 189 -6.87 -13.46 -16.62
N GLY A 190 -8.16 -13.13 -16.61
CA GLY A 190 -8.66 -11.78 -16.36
C GLY A 190 -8.66 -10.91 -17.61
N ILE A 191 -8.97 -9.64 -17.41
CA ILE A 191 -9.04 -8.64 -18.48
C ILE A 191 -7.66 -8.39 -19.08
N VAL A 192 -7.64 -7.97 -20.34
CA VAL A 192 -6.42 -7.51 -21.02
C VAL A 192 -6.12 -6.10 -20.57
N LEU A 193 -4.91 -5.87 -20.12
CA LEU A 193 -4.40 -4.56 -19.70
C LEU A 193 -4.22 -3.65 -20.92
N LYS A 194 -4.69 -2.42 -20.79
CA LYS A 194 -4.62 -1.39 -21.84
C LYS A 194 -3.86 -0.17 -21.34
N SER A 195 -3.13 0.49 -22.21
CA SER A 195 -2.48 1.76 -21.90
C SER A 195 -3.49 2.77 -21.36
N GLY A 196 -3.12 3.49 -20.29
CA GLY A 196 -4.00 4.43 -19.60
C GLY A 196 -4.84 3.83 -18.47
N MET A 197 -4.85 2.50 -18.27
CA MET A 197 -5.38 1.94 -17.02
C MET A 197 -4.47 2.35 -15.86
N THR A 198 -5.07 2.85 -14.77
CA THR A 198 -4.35 3.18 -13.53
C THR A 198 -4.80 2.25 -12.43
N LEU A 199 -3.83 1.66 -11.73
CA LEU A 199 -4.04 0.56 -10.78
C LEU A 199 -3.27 0.82 -9.50
N ALA A 200 -3.87 0.50 -8.37
CA ALA A 200 -3.21 0.24 -7.10
C ALA A 200 -2.80 -1.23 -7.07
N ILE A 201 -1.51 -1.49 -6.94
CA ILE A 201 -0.95 -2.85 -6.80
C ILE A 201 -0.37 -2.93 -5.39
N GLU A 202 -0.96 -3.80 -4.56
CA GLU A 202 -0.81 -3.74 -3.11
C GLU A 202 -0.72 -5.13 -2.45
N PRO A 203 0.38 -5.88 -2.64
CA PRO A 203 0.53 -7.17 -1.98
C PRO A 203 0.48 -7.06 -0.45
N MET A 204 -0.44 -7.83 0.16
CA MET A 204 -0.58 -8.06 1.59
C MET A 204 -0.14 -9.49 1.90
N ILE A 205 1.00 -9.62 2.60
CA ILE A 205 1.70 -10.91 2.75
C ILE A 205 1.86 -11.23 4.22
N CYS A 206 1.49 -12.46 4.60
CA CYS A 206 1.56 -12.96 5.97
C CYS A 206 2.78 -13.86 6.18
N LEU A 207 3.47 -13.69 7.30
CA LEU A 207 4.53 -14.60 7.77
C LEU A 207 4.00 -16.02 8.00
N GLY A 208 2.74 -16.12 8.42
CA GLY A 208 2.06 -17.38 8.70
C GLY A 208 0.95 -17.70 7.71
N ARG A 209 -0.24 -17.98 8.24
CA ARG A 209 -1.43 -18.34 7.45
C ARG A 209 -2.09 -17.09 6.87
N ARG A 210 -2.69 -17.23 5.68
CA ARG A 210 -3.35 -16.15 4.94
C ARG A 210 -4.68 -15.66 5.52
N ASN A 211 -5.31 -16.45 6.42
CA ASN A 211 -6.65 -16.15 6.92
C ASN A 211 -6.63 -14.90 7.78
N VAL A 212 -7.59 -14.02 7.56
CA VAL A 212 -7.76 -12.77 8.29
C VAL A 212 -9.04 -12.78 9.12
N ILE A 213 -9.06 -11.94 10.15
CA ILE A 213 -10.19 -11.69 11.03
C ILE A 213 -10.37 -10.19 11.11
N ILE A 214 -11.60 -9.70 10.93
CA ILE A 214 -11.95 -8.32 11.20
C ILE A 214 -12.16 -8.16 12.69
N GLU A 215 -11.52 -7.13 13.26
CA GLU A 215 -11.64 -6.83 14.68
C GLU A 215 -13.00 -6.18 15.02
N ASN A 216 -13.29 -6.01 16.31
CA ASN A 216 -14.57 -5.48 16.79
C ASN A 216 -14.79 -4.00 16.41
N ASP A 217 -13.76 -3.28 15.96
CA ASP A 217 -13.87 -1.92 15.45
C ASP A 217 -14.52 -1.85 14.05
N GLY A 218 -14.72 -3.01 13.41
CA GLY A 218 -15.34 -3.15 12.10
C GLY A 218 -14.42 -2.84 10.92
N TRP A 219 -13.15 -2.47 11.17
CA TRP A 219 -12.18 -2.06 10.13
C TRP A 219 -10.90 -2.88 10.16
N THR A 220 -10.24 -2.92 11.31
CA THR A 220 -8.91 -3.54 11.42
C THR A 220 -8.94 -5.01 11.05
N ALA A 221 -8.24 -5.36 9.97
CA ALA A 221 -8.01 -6.73 9.57
C ALA A 221 -6.68 -7.25 10.13
N ARG A 222 -6.70 -8.36 10.84
CA ARG A 222 -5.48 -9.01 11.35
C ARG A 222 -5.39 -10.47 10.93
N THR A 223 -4.18 -11.00 10.94
CA THR A 223 -3.95 -12.43 10.72
C THR A 223 -4.64 -13.29 11.79
N ALA A 224 -5.25 -14.41 11.39
CA ALA A 224 -5.93 -15.28 12.32
C ALA A 224 -4.97 -15.98 13.29
N ASP A 225 -3.72 -16.21 12.88
CA ASP A 225 -2.67 -16.84 13.68
C ASP A 225 -1.78 -15.85 14.45
N ARG A 226 -2.08 -14.54 14.37
CA ARG A 226 -1.37 -13.44 15.02
C ARG A 226 0.12 -13.34 14.66
N LYS A 227 0.50 -13.86 13.51
CA LYS A 227 1.83 -13.62 12.95
C LYS A 227 1.89 -12.35 12.15
N PRO A 228 3.06 -11.70 12.06
CA PRO A 228 3.22 -10.45 11.31
C PRO A 228 2.75 -10.54 9.85
N ALA A 229 2.26 -9.41 9.34
CA ALA A 229 1.98 -9.20 7.93
C ALA A 229 2.68 -7.92 7.45
N ALA A 230 3.04 -7.86 6.18
CA ALA A 230 3.59 -6.68 5.53
C ALA A 230 2.73 -6.27 4.33
N HIS A 231 2.63 -4.97 4.12
CA HIS A 231 1.87 -4.34 3.05
C HIS A 231 2.73 -3.28 2.36
N TYR A 232 2.85 -3.37 1.05
CA TYR A 232 3.50 -2.36 0.21
C TYR A 232 2.63 -2.10 -1.00
N GLU A 233 2.58 -0.84 -1.44
CA GLU A 233 1.69 -0.45 -2.53
C GLU A 233 2.29 0.65 -3.37
N HIS A 234 2.00 0.57 -4.68
CA HIS A 234 2.22 1.65 -5.63
C HIS A 234 0.99 1.85 -6.53
N SER A 235 0.66 3.13 -6.75
CA SER A 235 -0.17 3.55 -7.88
C SER A 235 0.66 3.50 -9.16
N VAL A 236 0.14 2.81 -10.19
CA VAL A 236 0.82 2.67 -11.48
C VAL A 236 -0.11 2.97 -12.64
N CYS A 237 0.44 3.43 -13.76
CA CYS A 237 -0.25 3.51 -15.04
C CYS A 237 0.28 2.44 -15.99
N VAL A 238 -0.62 1.64 -16.55
CA VAL A 238 -0.29 0.65 -17.59
C VAL A 238 0.18 1.37 -18.85
N ARG A 239 1.35 0.98 -19.37
CA ARG A 239 1.94 1.52 -20.59
C ARG A 239 2.47 0.41 -21.49
N ASN A 240 2.87 0.76 -22.71
CA ASN A 240 3.54 -0.16 -23.61
C ASN A 240 4.95 -0.48 -23.09
N GLY A 241 5.27 -1.77 -23.00
CA GLY A 241 6.61 -2.25 -22.65
C GLY A 241 6.96 -2.20 -21.17
N LYS A 242 6.65 -1.12 -20.47
CA LYS A 242 6.94 -0.96 -19.03
C LYS A 242 5.84 -0.15 -18.36
N ALA A 243 5.40 -0.57 -17.18
CA ALA A 243 4.49 0.20 -16.35
C ALA A 243 5.13 1.53 -15.91
N ASP A 244 4.33 2.57 -15.82
CA ASP A 244 4.71 3.88 -15.30
C ASP A 244 4.30 3.94 -13.82
N ILE A 245 5.27 3.90 -12.91
CA ILE A 245 5.03 3.99 -11.47
C ILE A 245 4.80 5.46 -11.13
N LEU A 246 3.63 5.79 -10.58
CA LEU A 246 3.23 7.17 -10.27
C LEU A 246 3.65 7.59 -8.87
N SER A 247 3.54 6.70 -7.87
CA SER A 247 4.01 6.92 -6.50
C SER A 247 5.51 6.60 -6.37
N THR A 248 6.15 7.05 -5.29
CA THR A 248 7.58 6.81 -5.07
C THR A 248 7.89 6.57 -3.60
N PHE A 249 8.86 5.68 -3.34
CA PHE A 249 9.47 5.50 -2.02
C PHE A 249 10.80 6.26 -1.85
N ASP A 250 11.23 7.05 -2.83
CA ASP A 250 12.52 7.75 -2.80
C ASP A 250 12.62 8.73 -1.62
N TYR A 251 11.52 9.42 -1.29
CA TYR A 251 11.48 10.31 -0.13
C TYR A 251 11.61 9.54 1.18
N ILE A 252 11.00 8.36 1.29
CA ILE A 252 11.16 7.46 2.44
C ILE A 252 12.60 6.98 2.54
N GLN A 253 13.22 6.60 1.42
CA GLN A 253 14.62 6.18 1.36
C GLN A 253 15.57 7.26 1.87
N GLN A 254 15.35 8.51 1.48
CA GLN A 254 16.14 9.65 1.95
C GLN A 254 16.05 9.84 3.46
N VAL A 255 14.90 9.57 4.07
CA VAL A 255 14.68 9.68 5.52
C VAL A 255 15.28 8.48 6.27
N LEU A 256 15.07 7.27 5.77
CA LEU A 256 15.47 6.05 6.48
C LEU A 256 16.94 5.69 6.30
N GLY A 257 17.58 6.09 5.18
CA GLY A 257 18.97 5.73 4.87
C GLY A 257 19.16 4.21 4.89
N ASP A 258 20.07 3.72 5.72
CA ASP A 258 20.40 2.28 5.84
C ASP A 258 19.24 1.41 6.40
N ARG A 259 18.24 2.03 7.01
CA ARG A 259 17.02 1.34 7.49
C ARG A 259 15.97 1.13 6.40
N PHE A 260 16.22 1.63 5.20
CA PHE A 260 15.30 1.45 4.07
C PHE A 260 15.31 -0.01 3.60
N ILE A 261 14.13 -0.56 3.43
CA ILE A 261 13.92 -1.95 3.03
C ILE A 261 13.44 -2.02 1.60
#